data_b159cc37881bff74287db269e7a6b04e
#
_entry.id   b159cc37881bff74287db269e7a6b04e
#
_cell.length_a   1.000
_cell.length_b   1.000
_cell.length_c   1.000
_cell.angle_alpha   90.00
_cell.angle_beta   90.00
_cell.angle_gamma   90.00
#
_symmetry.space_group_name_H-M   'P 1'
#
loop_
_entity.id
_entity.type
_entity.pdbx_description
1 polymer ?
#
loop_
_entity_poly.entity_id
_entity_poly.type
_entity_poly.pdbx_seq_one_letter_code
_entity_poly.pdbx_strand_id
1 'polypeptide(L)'
;MSERSNETPASAPSKKSSLSKLSQAAPEQQFLRLMSHEMRTPLNGVIGMLSLLSRTRMDGAQRAYAEAAQKSAEHLLGLVNDLLDYARLEAGALEFDPAPVDLESLTRSVAELLSPRAHDRGLEIMWSVASDAPDIMADEGRLRQVLFNLAGNAVKFTDCGGVHIAVERCGGTEQKPRIAFTIDDTGPGVPVEARARIFEEFGHADHSDAARHDGAGLGLAVVSKLAQAMKGKVTVTDRPDGAGARFRFEAQFGIAGAAPRSRPLTGQSVQIMSADPMLRRCITMQVEASGGLVADKAEVVLVDHALAGDGARVPLPSERAIIMLKPSERDMIASYKRGGFHGYLIKPLRRESLAERILVAAPRAVVAPLSIRHLEDDRLAVGSFKGVRVLLVEDNPVGQLLAKTLLRREGCMVQTAADGHEALEAARTNLFDIIFMDMRMPRMDGVTASRQLRALGHSTPIVALTANAYAEDRAACLEAGMNDHLTKPLEIDALRMSLARWTNGNNRAKLTANN
;
A
#
# COMPACT_ATOMS: atom_id res chain seq x y z
N MET A 1 17.98 -5.65 -80.72
CA MET A 1 19.01 -5.02 -79.82
C MET A 1 18.28 -4.64 -78.56
N SER A 2 18.38 -5.46 -77.52
CA SER A 2 17.68 -5.34 -76.25
C SER A 2 18.73 -5.26 -75.15
N GLU A 3 18.77 -4.12 -74.48
CA GLU A 3 19.57 -3.94 -73.28
C GLU A 3 18.79 -4.47 -72.07
N ARG A 4 19.41 -5.41 -71.40
CA ARG A 4 18.93 -5.90 -70.07
C ARG A 4 19.56 -5.07 -68.99
N SER A 5 18.74 -4.33 -68.25
CA SER A 5 19.15 -3.65 -67.00
C SER A 5 19.26 -4.68 -65.88
N ASN A 6 20.44 -4.68 -65.24
CA ASN A 6 20.77 -5.54 -64.14
C ASN A 6 20.37 -4.84 -62.84
N GLU A 7 19.32 -5.27 -62.15
CA GLU A 7 18.94 -4.82 -60.80
C GLU A 7 19.62 -5.74 -59.77
N THR A 8 20.47 -5.15 -58.96
CA THR A 8 21.11 -5.77 -57.79
C THR A 8 20.14 -5.79 -56.61
N PRO A 9 19.90 -6.90 -55.91
CA PRO A 9 18.99 -6.91 -54.77
C PRO A 9 19.69 -6.28 -53.54
N ALA A 10 18.93 -5.37 -52.90
CA ALA A 10 19.29 -4.73 -51.62
C ALA A 10 19.47 -5.77 -50.52
N SER A 11 20.62 -5.69 -49.82
CA SER A 11 20.97 -6.54 -48.69
C SER A 11 20.04 -6.30 -47.50
N ALA A 12 19.43 -7.34 -47.02
CA ALA A 12 18.67 -7.35 -45.76
C ALA A 12 19.63 -7.11 -44.54
N PRO A 13 19.18 -6.38 -43.51
CA PRO A 13 20.01 -6.14 -42.33
C PRO A 13 20.27 -7.44 -41.56
N SER A 14 21.51 -7.66 -41.20
CA SER A 14 22.01 -8.89 -40.62
C SER A 14 21.39 -9.17 -39.22
N LYS A 15 20.79 -10.33 -39.05
CA LYS A 15 20.28 -10.89 -37.78
C LYS A 15 21.36 -11.09 -36.69
N LYS A 16 22.64 -10.80 -36.99
CA LYS A 16 23.76 -10.97 -36.05
C LYS A 16 23.86 -9.89 -34.97
N SER A 17 23.28 -8.68 -35.15
CA SER A 17 23.38 -7.60 -34.18
C SER A 17 22.36 -7.72 -33.02
N SER A 18 21.25 -8.44 -33.22
CA SER A 18 20.24 -8.66 -32.18
C SER A 18 20.59 -9.79 -31.21
N LEU A 19 21.29 -10.83 -31.70
CA LEU A 19 21.72 -11.97 -30.86
C LEU A 19 22.90 -11.61 -29.93
N SER A 20 23.79 -10.67 -30.31
CA SER A 20 24.88 -10.22 -29.46
C SER A 20 24.41 -9.33 -28.30
N LYS A 21 23.33 -8.55 -28.47
CA LYS A 21 22.73 -7.74 -27.40
C LYS A 21 21.95 -8.60 -26.39
N LEU A 22 21.29 -9.67 -26.80
CA LEU A 22 20.60 -10.62 -25.93
C LEU A 22 21.55 -11.46 -25.06
N SER A 23 22.76 -11.75 -25.57
CA SER A 23 23.79 -12.53 -24.84
C SER A 23 24.54 -11.71 -23.77
N GLN A 24 24.59 -10.38 -23.90
CA GLN A 24 25.25 -9.51 -22.89
C GLN A 24 24.31 -9.08 -21.76
N ALA A 25 23.02 -8.98 -21.99
CA ALA A 25 22.05 -8.57 -20.99
C ALA A 25 21.84 -9.60 -19.84
N ALA A 26 21.99 -10.89 -20.13
CA ALA A 26 21.77 -11.96 -19.14
C ALA A 26 22.75 -11.92 -17.93
N PRO A 27 24.08 -11.68 -18.09
CA PRO A 27 25.01 -11.60 -16.97
C PRO A 27 24.80 -10.36 -16.09
N GLU A 28 24.47 -9.21 -16.66
CA GLU A 28 24.21 -7.98 -15.93
C GLU A 28 22.92 -8.09 -15.09
N GLN A 29 21.88 -8.69 -15.64
CA GLN A 29 20.62 -8.93 -14.92
C GLN A 29 20.82 -9.89 -13.75
N GLN A 30 21.58 -10.95 -13.95
CA GLN A 30 21.88 -11.91 -12.89
C GLN A 30 22.75 -11.27 -11.79
N PHE A 31 23.72 -10.43 -12.16
CA PHE A 31 24.54 -9.66 -11.23
C PHE A 31 23.69 -8.71 -10.38
N LEU A 32 22.78 -7.93 -10.99
CA LEU A 32 21.88 -7.02 -10.27
C LEU A 32 20.92 -7.76 -9.34
N ARG A 33 20.42 -8.94 -9.74
CA ARG A 33 19.60 -9.80 -8.86
C ARG A 33 20.38 -10.29 -7.64
N LEU A 34 21.62 -10.76 -7.86
CA LEU A 34 22.49 -11.24 -6.79
C LEU A 34 22.84 -10.11 -5.82
N MET A 35 23.31 -8.98 -6.33
CA MET A 35 23.67 -7.80 -5.52
C MET A 35 22.51 -7.30 -4.69
N SER A 36 21.28 -7.29 -5.27
CA SER A 36 20.07 -6.93 -4.53
C SER A 36 19.85 -7.81 -3.30
N HIS A 37 20.00 -9.11 -3.47
CA HIS A 37 19.81 -10.07 -2.38
C HIS A 37 20.91 -9.96 -1.32
N GLU A 38 22.17 -9.89 -1.77
CA GLU A 38 23.33 -9.84 -0.89
C GLU A 38 23.44 -8.55 -0.05
N MET A 39 22.89 -7.43 -0.56
CA MET A 39 22.83 -6.18 0.19
C MET A 39 21.61 -6.12 1.13
N ARG A 40 20.46 -6.67 0.71
CA ARG A 40 19.22 -6.64 1.50
C ARG A 40 19.32 -7.51 2.75
N THR A 41 19.93 -8.69 2.64
CA THR A 41 20.02 -9.67 3.75
C THR A 41 20.71 -9.10 4.99
N PRO A 42 21.94 -8.55 4.91
CA PRO A 42 22.62 -7.99 6.09
C PRO A 42 21.89 -6.74 6.63
N LEU A 43 21.34 -5.88 5.77
CA LEU A 43 20.61 -4.68 6.22
C LEU A 43 19.33 -5.04 6.97
N ASN A 44 18.56 -6.00 6.49
CA ASN A 44 17.40 -6.51 7.20
C ASN A 44 17.79 -7.15 8.54
N GLY A 45 18.94 -7.82 8.60
CA GLY A 45 19.51 -8.32 9.86
C GLY A 45 19.79 -7.21 10.87
N VAL A 46 20.41 -6.12 10.44
CA VAL A 46 20.71 -4.94 11.29
C VAL A 46 19.40 -4.29 11.77
N ILE A 47 18.45 -4.03 10.87
CA ILE A 47 17.14 -3.44 11.21
C ILE A 47 16.39 -4.34 12.21
N GLY A 48 16.40 -5.66 11.98
CA GLY A 48 15.77 -6.63 12.87
C GLY A 48 16.39 -6.61 14.29
N MET A 49 17.72 -6.58 14.38
CA MET A 49 18.43 -6.50 15.68
C MET A 49 18.15 -5.18 16.41
N LEU A 50 18.15 -4.05 15.71
CA LEU A 50 17.82 -2.75 16.29
C LEU A 50 16.36 -2.70 16.76
N SER A 51 15.43 -3.28 16.00
CA SER A 51 14.03 -3.42 16.41
C SER A 51 13.86 -4.31 17.65
N LEU A 52 14.68 -5.33 17.84
CA LEU A 52 14.69 -6.15 19.06
C LEU A 52 15.31 -5.39 20.23
N LEU A 53 16.42 -4.69 19.98
CA LEU A 53 17.12 -3.88 20.99
C LEU A 53 16.20 -2.79 21.55
N SER A 54 15.44 -2.09 20.70
CA SER A 54 14.49 -1.04 21.10
C SER A 54 13.38 -1.54 22.05
N ARG A 55 13.20 -2.85 22.15
CA ARG A 55 12.21 -3.51 23.04
C ARG A 55 12.79 -3.99 24.36
N THR A 56 14.09 -3.87 24.56
CA THR A 56 14.76 -4.17 25.84
C THR A 56 14.69 -2.98 26.79
N ARG A 57 15.11 -3.19 28.04
CA ARG A 57 15.29 -2.07 28.97
C ARG A 57 16.50 -1.26 28.52
N MET A 58 16.29 -0.05 28.08
CA MET A 58 17.30 0.91 27.65
C MET A 58 17.10 2.21 28.41
N ASP A 59 18.20 2.90 28.72
CA ASP A 59 18.13 4.29 29.13
C ASP A 59 17.76 5.23 27.96
N GLY A 60 17.50 6.50 28.26
CA GLY A 60 17.06 7.46 27.23
C GLY A 60 18.10 7.68 26.13
N ALA A 61 19.39 7.67 26.44
CA ALA A 61 20.46 7.85 25.47
C ALA A 61 20.62 6.62 24.55
N GLN A 62 20.60 5.43 25.14
CA GLN A 62 20.64 4.17 24.39
C GLN A 62 19.47 4.03 23.41
N ARG A 63 18.26 4.42 23.86
CA ARG A 63 17.07 4.42 23.01
C ARG A 63 17.23 5.37 21.83
N ALA A 64 17.69 6.60 22.07
CA ALA A 64 17.93 7.58 21.01
C ALA A 64 18.97 7.07 19.99
N TYR A 65 20.05 6.42 20.45
CA TYR A 65 21.05 5.83 19.55
C TYR A 65 20.49 4.66 18.73
N ALA A 66 19.70 3.79 19.34
CA ALA A 66 19.07 2.66 18.63
C ALA A 66 18.08 3.14 17.57
N GLU A 67 17.25 4.14 17.89
CA GLU A 67 16.30 4.75 16.95
C GLU A 67 17.02 5.46 15.80
N ALA A 68 18.10 6.20 16.07
CA ALA A 68 18.91 6.85 15.05
C ALA A 68 19.59 5.83 14.13
N ALA A 69 20.14 4.76 14.69
CA ALA A 69 20.75 3.67 13.92
C ALA A 69 19.71 2.92 13.06
N GLN A 70 18.53 2.64 13.60
CA GLN A 70 17.44 2.01 12.88
C GLN A 70 16.99 2.88 11.70
N LYS A 71 16.74 4.16 11.93
CA LYS A 71 16.37 5.12 10.88
C LYS A 71 17.44 5.19 9.78
N SER A 72 18.72 5.16 10.15
CA SER A 72 19.83 5.15 9.16
C SER A 72 19.88 3.86 8.34
N ALA A 73 19.65 2.71 8.97
CA ALA A 73 19.63 1.41 8.27
C ALA A 73 18.42 1.28 7.33
N GLU A 74 17.24 1.73 7.75
CA GLU A 74 16.03 1.80 6.91
C GLU A 74 16.23 2.73 5.70
N HIS A 75 16.86 3.89 5.94
CA HIS A 75 17.22 4.83 4.87
C HIS A 75 18.17 4.19 3.86
N LEU A 76 19.25 3.54 4.33
CA LEU A 76 20.22 2.87 3.45
C LEU A 76 19.55 1.73 2.64
N LEU A 77 18.66 0.96 3.25
CA LEU A 77 17.90 -0.07 2.54
C LEU A 77 17.03 0.53 1.43
N GLY A 78 16.38 1.66 1.70
CA GLY A 78 15.63 2.43 0.69
C GLY A 78 16.51 2.84 -0.48
N LEU A 79 17.69 3.45 -0.22
CA LEU A 79 18.64 3.86 -1.25
C LEU A 79 19.12 2.70 -2.11
N VAL A 80 19.45 1.57 -1.49
CA VAL A 80 19.89 0.35 -2.20
C VAL A 80 18.78 -0.17 -3.11
N ASN A 81 17.54 -0.22 -2.63
CA ASN A 81 16.41 -0.66 -3.44
C ASN A 81 16.15 0.30 -4.62
N ASP A 82 16.17 1.61 -4.39
CA ASP A 82 15.98 2.62 -5.45
C ASP A 82 17.06 2.52 -6.52
N LEU A 83 18.34 2.35 -6.12
CA LEU A 83 19.46 2.18 -7.05
C LEU A 83 19.32 0.92 -7.90
N LEU A 84 18.93 -0.18 -7.28
CA LEU A 84 18.75 -1.46 -7.98
C LEU A 84 17.56 -1.44 -8.94
N ASP A 85 16.45 -0.81 -8.53
CA ASP A 85 15.29 -0.63 -9.41
C ASP A 85 15.63 0.29 -10.58
N TYR A 86 16.39 1.37 -10.32
CA TYR A 86 16.89 2.26 -11.36
C TYR A 86 17.76 1.50 -12.38
N ALA A 87 18.75 0.74 -11.91
CA ALA A 87 19.66 -0.02 -12.77
C ALA A 87 18.91 -1.06 -13.63
N ARG A 88 17.87 -1.70 -13.09
CA ARG A 88 17.01 -2.63 -13.85
C ARG A 88 16.20 -1.93 -14.93
N LEU A 89 15.67 -0.74 -14.62
CA LEU A 89 14.92 0.08 -15.57
C LEU A 89 15.83 0.56 -16.72
N GLU A 90 17.05 0.95 -16.41
CA GLU A 90 18.01 1.42 -17.41
C GLU A 90 18.49 0.29 -18.32
N ALA A 91 18.70 -0.89 -17.79
CA ALA A 91 19.03 -2.08 -18.56
C ALA A 91 17.87 -2.59 -19.45
N GLY A 92 16.67 -1.97 -19.38
CA GLY A 92 15.48 -2.44 -20.09
C GLY A 92 15.02 -3.84 -19.64
N ALA A 93 15.46 -4.27 -18.45
CA ALA A 93 15.26 -5.60 -17.89
C ALA A 93 13.99 -5.70 -17.03
N LEU A 94 13.16 -4.65 -17.02
CA LEU A 94 11.92 -4.64 -16.25
C LEU A 94 10.81 -5.32 -17.04
N GLU A 95 10.39 -6.47 -16.57
CA GLU A 95 9.17 -7.14 -17.03
C GLU A 95 8.00 -6.66 -16.17
N PHE A 96 6.89 -6.28 -16.82
CA PHE A 96 5.63 -5.95 -16.15
C PHE A 96 4.77 -7.19 -16.08
N ASP A 97 4.14 -7.39 -14.93
CA ASP A 97 3.13 -8.44 -14.72
C ASP A 97 1.75 -7.81 -14.56
N PRO A 98 1.01 -7.60 -15.68
CA PRO A 98 -0.29 -6.98 -15.64
C PRO A 98 -1.34 -7.94 -15.07
N ALA A 99 -1.87 -7.61 -13.90
CA ALA A 99 -2.97 -8.27 -13.22
C ALA A 99 -4.15 -7.31 -13.03
N PRO A 100 -5.35 -7.80 -12.70
CA PRO A 100 -6.46 -6.96 -12.28
C PRO A 100 -6.11 -6.17 -11.01
N VAL A 101 -6.21 -4.84 -11.07
CA VAL A 101 -5.91 -3.92 -9.97
C VAL A 101 -7.17 -3.16 -9.61
N ASP A 102 -7.61 -3.31 -8.36
CA ASP A 102 -8.60 -2.46 -7.72
C ASP A 102 -7.94 -1.13 -7.32
N LEU A 103 -8.26 -0.07 -8.06
CA LEU A 103 -7.70 1.27 -7.84
C LEU A 103 -8.03 1.83 -6.45
N GLU A 104 -9.17 1.47 -5.89
CA GLU A 104 -9.60 1.91 -4.57
C GLU A 104 -8.73 1.26 -3.48
N SER A 105 -8.56 -0.06 -3.55
CA SER A 105 -7.72 -0.81 -2.62
C SER A 105 -6.26 -0.38 -2.68
N LEU A 106 -5.72 -0.17 -3.89
CA LEU A 106 -4.37 0.32 -4.10
C LEU A 106 -4.16 1.71 -3.47
N THR A 107 -5.03 2.67 -3.82
CA THR A 107 -4.90 4.07 -3.36
C THR A 107 -5.06 4.18 -1.85
N ARG A 108 -6.06 3.48 -1.29
CA ARG A 108 -6.29 3.38 0.15
C ARG A 108 -5.06 2.83 0.87
N SER A 109 -4.50 1.73 0.39
CA SER A 109 -3.35 1.09 1.05
C SER A 109 -2.12 2.00 1.10
N VAL A 110 -1.86 2.79 0.03
CA VAL A 110 -0.78 3.77 0.01
C VAL A 110 -1.03 4.89 1.04
N ALA A 111 -2.26 5.43 1.09
CA ALA A 111 -2.62 6.46 2.06
C ALA A 111 -2.51 5.95 3.51
N GLU A 112 -3.00 4.74 3.80
CA GLU A 112 -2.91 4.13 5.12
C GLU A 112 -1.46 3.84 5.55
N LEU A 113 -0.58 3.39 4.64
CA LEU A 113 0.84 3.19 4.91
C LEU A 113 1.58 4.50 5.24
N LEU A 114 1.22 5.61 4.60
CA LEU A 114 1.83 6.91 4.85
C LEU A 114 1.19 7.68 6.02
N SER A 115 -0.01 7.27 6.45
CA SER A 115 -0.79 7.94 7.50
C SER A 115 -0.02 8.13 8.82
N PRO A 116 0.71 7.14 9.38
CA PRO A 116 1.48 7.36 10.60
C PRO A 116 2.53 8.46 10.43
N ARG A 117 3.29 8.43 9.33
CA ARG A 117 4.32 9.45 9.02
C ARG A 117 3.71 10.85 8.83
N ALA A 118 2.56 10.93 8.19
CA ALA A 118 1.84 12.19 8.01
C ALA A 118 1.37 12.73 9.38
N HIS A 119 0.75 11.89 10.21
CA HIS A 119 0.27 12.28 11.54
C HIS A 119 1.40 12.70 12.49
N ASP A 120 2.55 12.02 12.48
CA ASP A 120 3.73 12.39 13.28
C ASP A 120 4.22 13.81 12.92
N ARG A 121 3.95 14.28 11.70
CA ARG A 121 4.23 15.63 11.22
C ARG A 121 3.04 16.59 11.34
N GLY A 122 1.92 16.16 11.91
CA GLY A 122 0.70 16.95 12.02
C GLY A 122 -0.09 17.12 10.73
N LEU A 123 0.26 16.38 9.66
CA LEU A 123 -0.38 16.44 8.35
C LEU A 123 -1.60 15.53 8.27
N GLU A 124 -2.57 15.93 7.43
CA GLU A 124 -3.67 15.06 7.02
C GLU A 124 -3.34 14.38 5.68
N ILE A 125 -3.54 13.07 5.59
CA ILE A 125 -3.47 12.34 4.32
C ILE A 125 -4.87 11.86 3.93
N MET A 126 -5.21 12.04 2.67
CA MET A 126 -6.53 11.78 2.11
C MET A 126 -6.41 11.02 0.80
N TRP A 127 -7.44 10.28 0.46
CA TRP A 127 -7.47 9.56 -0.81
C TRP A 127 -8.90 9.53 -1.38
N SER A 128 -9.00 9.49 -2.71
CA SER A 128 -10.28 9.32 -3.40
C SER A 128 -10.09 8.72 -4.79
N VAL A 129 -11.09 7.97 -5.25
CA VAL A 129 -11.15 7.41 -6.60
C VAL A 129 -12.48 7.83 -7.22
N ALA A 130 -12.42 8.48 -8.37
CA ALA A 130 -13.61 8.95 -9.07
C ALA A 130 -14.51 7.79 -9.53
N SER A 131 -15.82 8.06 -9.62
CA SER A 131 -16.83 7.06 -9.95
C SER A 131 -16.67 6.44 -11.34
N ASP A 132 -16.05 7.18 -12.27
CA ASP A 132 -15.81 6.80 -13.66
C ASP A 132 -14.44 6.13 -13.90
N ALA A 133 -13.60 6.03 -12.88
CA ALA A 133 -12.32 5.33 -12.95
C ALA A 133 -12.55 3.82 -12.77
N PRO A 134 -12.42 2.99 -13.83
CA PRO A 134 -12.61 1.54 -13.74
C PRO A 134 -11.40 0.87 -13.09
N ASP A 135 -11.57 -0.38 -12.67
CA ASP A 135 -10.43 -1.24 -12.34
C ASP A 135 -9.64 -1.58 -13.61
N ILE A 136 -8.33 -1.69 -13.48
CA ILE A 136 -7.41 -1.73 -14.62
C ILE A 136 -6.53 -2.97 -14.62
N MET A 137 -6.05 -3.36 -15.81
CA MET A 137 -4.98 -4.34 -15.96
C MET A 137 -3.64 -3.63 -15.88
N ALA A 138 -2.91 -3.84 -14.78
CA ALA A 138 -1.62 -3.19 -14.53
C ALA A 138 -0.75 -4.03 -13.58
N ASP A 139 0.53 -3.69 -13.50
CA ASP A 139 1.41 -4.18 -12.43
C ASP A 139 1.17 -3.36 -11.17
N GLU A 140 0.45 -3.95 -10.21
CA GLU A 140 0.10 -3.30 -8.94
C GLU A 140 1.34 -2.87 -8.16
N GLY A 141 2.39 -3.69 -8.14
CA GLY A 141 3.63 -3.39 -7.41
C GLY A 141 4.30 -2.13 -7.93
N ARG A 142 4.36 -1.97 -9.26
CA ARG A 142 4.94 -0.79 -9.90
C ARG A 142 4.07 0.46 -9.76
N LEU A 143 2.75 0.32 -9.86
CA LEU A 143 1.84 1.43 -9.56
C LEU A 143 1.94 1.88 -8.10
N ARG A 144 2.00 0.94 -7.18
CA ARG A 144 2.21 1.20 -5.75
C ARG A 144 3.53 1.95 -5.52
N GLN A 145 4.61 1.55 -6.19
CA GLN A 145 5.92 2.21 -6.12
C GLN A 145 5.85 3.66 -6.61
N VAL A 146 5.19 3.91 -7.74
CA VAL A 146 4.98 5.28 -8.26
C VAL A 146 4.21 6.13 -7.23
N LEU A 147 3.08 5.63 -6.73
CA LEU A 147 2.24 6.36 -5.78
C LEU A 147 2.96 6.61 -4.45
N PHE A 148 3.67 5.60 -3.94
CA PHE A 148 4.41 5.70 -2.67
C PHE A 148 5.54 6.73 -2.76
N ASN A 149 6.29 6.76 -3.88
CA ASN A 149 7.35 7.75 -4.09
C ASN A 149 6.80 9.17 -4.22
N LEU A 150 5.71 9.36 -4.98
CA LEU A 150 5.09 10.69 -5.13
C LEU A 150 4.45 11.18 -3.83
N ALA A 151 3.61 10.35 -3.19
CA ALA A 151 2.93 10.71 -1.95
C ALA A 151 3.89 10.78 -0.75
N GLY A 152 4.92 9.94 -0.72
CA GLY A 152 5.99 9.99 0.28
C GLY A 152 6.77 11.30 0.22
N ASN A 153 7.09 11.79 -0.99
CA ASN A 153 7.69 13.10 -1.18
C ASN A 153 6.74 14.22 -0.75
N ALA A 154 5.47 14.16 -1.09
CA ALA A 154 4.47 15.12 -0.65
C ALA A 154 4.42 15.22 0.89
N VAL A 155 4.35 14.08 1.61
CA VAL A 155 4.40 14.05 3.09
C VAL A 155 5.74 14.60 3.62
N LYS A 156 6.85 14.33 2.93
CA LYS A 156 8.19 14.75 3.33
C LYS A 156 8.38 16.26 3.24
N PHE A 157 7.90 16.89 2.19
CA PHE A 157 8.15 18.32 1.90
C PHE A 157 7.01 19.25 2.33
N THR A 158 5.93 18.71 2.89
CA THR A 158 4.84 19.52 3.45
C THR A 158 5.06 19.70 4.94
N ASP A 159 4.98 20.94 5.44
CA ASP A 159 5.13 21.27 6.85
C ASP A 159 3.78 21.40 7.58
N CYS A 160 2.73 21.86 6.88
CA CYS A 160 1.40 22.01 7.46
C CYS A 160 0.31 21.77 6.41
N GLY A 161 -0.88 21.38 6.87
CA GLY A 161 -2.02 21.05 6.01
C GLY A 161 -2.09 19.57 5.67
N GLY A 162 -2.03 19.19 4.40
CA GLY A 162 -2.23 17.78 4.04
C GLY A 162 -1.80 17.39 2.63
N VAL A 163 -2.00 16.10 2.35
CA VAL A 163 -1.73 15.44 1.08
C VAL A 163 -2.98 14.70 0.62
N HIS A 164 -3.37 14.86 -0.64
CA HIS A 164 -4.49 14.18 -1.25
C HIS A 164 -4.04 13.34 -2.45
N ILE A 165 -4.33 12.04 -2.41
CA ILE A 165 -4.12 11.11 -3.51
C ILE A 165 -5.45 10.91 -4.22
N ALA A 166 -5.58 11.43 -5.45
CA ALA A 166 -6.79 11.31 -6.25
C ALA A 166 -6.55 10.45 -7.49
N VAL A 167 -7.51 9.61 -7.84
CA VAL A 167 -7.47 8.81 -9.06
C VAL A 167 -8.71 9.12 -9.87
N GLU A 168 -8.52 9.47 -11.15
CA GLU A 168 -9.61 9.85 -12.05
C GLU A 168 -9.35 9.35 -13.47
N ARG A 169 -10.41 9.16 -14.24
CA ARG A 169 -10.32 8.95 -15.68
C ARG A 169 -10.12 10.31 -16.36
N CYS A 170 -9.07 10.45 -17.17
CA CYS A 170 -8.76 11.70 -17.86
C CYS A 170 -8.84 11.58 -19.40
N GLY A 171 -9.45 10.51 -19.92
CA GLY A 171 -9.62 10.29 -21.36
C GLY A 171 -9.44 8.84 -21.77
N GLY A 172 -8.99 8.61 -23.00
CA GLY A 172 -8.85 7.27 -23.57
C GLY A 172 -10.19 6.71 -24.11
N THR A 173 -10.15 5.48 -24.60
CA THR A 173 -11.35 4.74 -25.04
C THR A 173 -11.98 3.99 -23.86
N GLU A 174 -13.18 3.41 -24.08
CA GLU A 174 -13.80 2.54 -23.07
C GLU A 174 -12.93 1.34 -22.73
N GLN A 175 -12.29 0.71 -23.72
CA GLN A 175 -11.43 -0.48 -23.53
C GLN A 175 -10.01 -0.14 -23.05
N LYS A 176 -9.56 1.09 -23.32
CA LYS A 176 -8.24 1.59 -22.88
C LYS A 176 -8.39 2.99 -22.30
N PRO A 177 -8.95 3.12 -21.09
CA PRO A 177 -9.04 4.39 -20.39
C PRO A 177 -7.65 4.94 -20.08
N ARG A 178 -7.53 6.26 -20.13
CA ARG A 178 -6.39 6.97 -19.56
C ARG A 178 -6.74 7.33 -18.13
N ILE A 179 -5.95 6.82 -17.20
CA ILE A 179 -6.11 7.07 -15.76
C ILE A 179 -5.03 8.02 -15.31
N ALA A 180 -5.43 9.02 -14.55
CA ALA A 180 -4.55 9.97 -13.87
C ALA A 180 -4.53 9.67 -12.37
N PHE A 181 -3.33 9.55 -11.85
CA PHE A 181 -3.04 9.52 -10.42
C PHE A 181 -2.46 10.88 -10.06
N THR A 182 -3.17 11.63 -9.24
CA THR A 182 -2.80 13.01 -8.87
C THR A 182 -2.51 13.04 -7.38
N ILE A 183 -1.37 13.61 -7.01
CA ILE A 183 -0.97 13.84 -5.63
C ILE A 183 -0.87 15.35 -5.44
N ASP A 184 -1.80 15.91 -4.68
CA ASP A 184 -1.83 17.32 -4.28
C ASP A 184 -1.26 17.45 -2.86
N ASP A 185 -0.35 18.39 -2.65
CA ASP A 185 0.17 18.74 -1.33
C ASP A 185 0.01 20.24 -1.04
N THR A 186 0.06 20.60 0.23
CA THR A 186 0.01 22.00 0.70
C THR A 186 1.39 22.54 1.05
N GLY A 187 2.45 21.95 0.51
CA GLY A 187 3.83 22.31 0.76
C GLY A 187 4.27 23.60 0.03
N PRO A 188 5.58 23.84 -0.07
CA PRO A 188 6.13 25.06 -0.69
C PRO A 188 5.95 25.10 -2.22
N GLY A 189 5.53 23.98 -2.84
CA GLY A 189 5.49 23.86 -4.30
C GLY A 189 6.85 23.57 -4.91
N VAL A 190 6.90 23.55 -6.25
CA VAL A 190 8.14 23.30 -7.01
C VAL A 190 8.38 24.49 -7.95
N PRO A 191 9.52 25.22 -7.81
CA PRO A 191 9.88 26.30 -8.72
C PRO A 191 9.87 25.86 -10.18
N VAL A 192 9.40 26.73 -11.08
CA VAL A 192 9.23 26.38 -12.52
C VAL A 192 10.52 25.87 -13.13
N GLU A 193 11.65 26.46 -12.76
CA GLU A 193 12.99 26.14 -13.26
C GLU A 193 13.46 24.74 -12.78
N ALA A 194 12.95 24.29 -11.65
CA ALA A 194 13.31 23.00 -11.07
C ALA A 194 12.43 21.83 -11.57
N ARG A 195 11.25 22.11 -12.15
CA ARG A 195 10.23 21.10 -12.49
C ARG A 195 10.72 20.00 -13.44
N ALA A 196 11.57 20.33 -14.37
CA ALA A 196 12.18 19.33 -15.26
C ALA A 196 13.28 18.55 -14.52
N ARG A 197 14.14 19.27 -13.80
CA ARG A 197 15.33 18.73 -13.15
C ARG A 197 15.04 17.78 -12.00
N ILE A 198 13.94 17.94 -11.26
CA ILE A 198 13.59 17.04 -10.15
C ILE A 198 13.30 15.59 -10.57
N PHE A 199 13.05 15.34 -11.87
CA PHE A 199 12.86 14.01 -12.43
C PHE A 199 14.15 13.40 -13.01
N GLU A 200 15.25 14.15 -12.99
CA GLU A 200 16.58 13.66 -13.37
C GLU A 200 17.25 12.95 -12.20
N GLU A 201 18.27 12.16 -12.50
CA GLU A 201 19.06 11.46 -11.50
C GLU A 201 19.72 12.47 -10.55
N PHE A 202 19.60 12.21 -9.25
CA PHE A 202 20.14 13.10 -8.21
C PHE A 202 19.62 14.56 -8.29
N GLY A 203 18.49 14.75 -8.99
CA GLY A 203 17.85 16.05 -9.16
C GLY A 203 17.24 16.55 -7.85
N HIS A 204 17.53 17.81 -7.50
CA HIS A 204 16.96 18.50 -6.33
C HIS A 204 16.37 19.84 -6.74
N ALA A 205 15.32 20.29 -6.03
CA ALA A 205 14.71 21.59 -6.26
C ALA A 205 15.63 22.75 -5.85
N ASP A 206 16.36 22.60 -4.74
CA ASP A 206 17.30 23.57 -4.18
C ASP A 206 18.71 23.01 -4.04
N HIS A 207 19.71 23.91 -4.21
CA HIS A 207 21.13 23.63 -3.99
C HIS A 207 21.57 23.78 -2.52
N SER A 208 20.65 24.01 -1.58
CA SER A 208 20.99 24.19 -0.16
C SER A 208 21.46 22.88 0.49
N ASP A 209 22.47 22.95 1.35
CA ASP A 209 23.04 21.77 2.03
C ASP A 209 22.01 21.04 2.92
N ALA A 210 20.95 21.70 3.34
CA ALA A 210 19.84 21.12 4.10
C ALA A 210 19.04 20.10 3.29
N ALA A 211 18.89 20.30 1.98
CA ALA A 211 18.18 19.36 1.10
C ALA A 211 18.98 18.09 0.79
N ARG A 212 20.31 18.11 0.95
CA ARG A 212 21.20 16.97 0.63
C ARG A 212 21.10 15.80 1.62
N HIS A 213 20.62 16.04 2.83
CA HIS A 213 20.59 15.03 3.90
C HIS A 213 19.35 14.15 3.92
N ASP A 214 18.37 14.35 3.02
CA ASP A 214 17.06 13.71 3.17
C ASP A 214 16.61 12.83 1.96
N GLY A 215 17.53 12.32 1.16
CA GLY A 215 17.24 11.32 0.12
C GLY A 215 18.23 11.38 -1.05
N ALA A 216 18.43 10.24 -1.73
CA ALA A 216 19.38 10.09 -2.86
C ALA A 216 18.98 10.86 -4.14
N GLY A 217 17.81 11.50 -4.19
CA GLY A 217 17.31 12.10 -5.44
C GLY A 217 16.95 11.10 -6.54
N LEU A 218 16.83 9.81 -6.20
CA LEU A 218 16.51 8.75 -7.17
C LEU A 218 15.01 8.45 -7.27
N GLY A 219 14.22 8.70 -6.23
CA GLY A 219 12.80 8.31 -6.20
C GLY A 219 11.97 8.89 -7.34
N LEU A 220 12.12 10.19 -7.66
CA LEU A 220 11.40 10.81 -8.78
C LEU A 220 11.97 10.40 -10.14
N ALA A 221 13.27 10.12 -10.25
CA ALA A 221 13.87 9.57 -11.46
C ALA A 221 13.33 8.16 -11.75
N VAL A 222 13.19 7.31 -10.72
CA VAL A 222 12.52 5.99 -10.82
C VAL A 222 11.08 6.15 -11.27
N VAL A 223 10.32 7.09 -10.70
CA VAL A 223 8.95 7.40 -11.13
C VAL A 223 8.89 7.79 -12.61
N SER A 224 9.79 8.65 -13.07
CA SER A 224 9.87 9.08 -14.47
C SER A 224 10.13 7.90 -15.41
N LYS A 225 11.10 7.04 -15.08
CA LYS A 225 11.42 5.84 -15.85
C LYS A 225 10.27 4.81 -15.85
N LEU A 226 9.62 4.57 -14.70
CA LEU A 226 8.45 3.71 -14.61
C LEU A 226 7.29 4.26 -15.45
N ALA A 227 7.03 5.57 -15.38
CA ALA A 227 6.00 6.21 -16.17
C ALA A 227 6.26 6.02 -17.69
N GLN A 228 7.50 6.22 -18.14
CA GLN A 228 7.89 5.99 -19.54
C GLN A 228 7.73 4.52 -19.94
N ALA A 229 8.16 3.58 -19.09
CA ALA A 229 8.02 2.14 -19.34
C ALA A 229 6.54 1.69 -19.42
N MET A 230 5.65 2.34 -18.65
CA MET A 230 4.19 2.17 -18.73
C MET A 230 3.56 2.97 -19.89
N LYS A 231 4.36 3.59 -20.78
CA LYS A 231 3.89 4.45 -21.88
C LYS A 231 3.01 5.62 -21.40
N GLY A 232 3.27 6.08 -20.20
CA GLY A 232 2.62 7.19 -19.53
C GLY A 232 3.52 8.42 -19.42
N LYS A 233 3.08 9.38 -18.61
CA LYS A 233 3.75 10.64 -18.37
C LYS A 233 3.60 11.04 -16.91
N VAL A 234 4.67 11.57 -16.32
CA VAL A 234 4.62 12.25 -15.02
C VAL A 234 4.89 13.74 -15.21
N THR A 235 4.15 14.58 -14.49
CA THR A 235 4.29 16.04 -14.53
C THR A 235 4.14 16.63 -13.13
N VAL A 236 4.66 17.84 -12.94
CA VAL A 236 4.45 18.63 -11.74
C VAL A 236 3.98 20.04 -12.14
N THR A 237 2.99 20.55 -11.43
CA THR A 237 2.43 21.89 -11.59
C THR A 237 2.12 22.48 -10.22
N ASP A 238 1.76 23.76 -10.18
CA ASP A 238 1.18 24.33 -8.98
C ASP A 238 -0.19 23.70 -8.71
N ARG A 239 -0.55 23.61 -7.45
CA ARG A 239 -1.88 23.17 -7.04
C ARG A 239 -2.92 24.24 -7.42
N PRO A 240 -4.07 23.91 -8.02
CA PRO A 240 -5.05 24.89 -8.48
C PRO A 240 -5.74 25.65 -7.33
N ASP A 241 -5.82 25.01 -6.13
CA ASP A 241 -6.61 25.53 -5.01
C ASP A 241 -5.74 26.22 -3.93
N GLY A 242 -4.57 26.75 -4.29
CA GLY A 242 -3.68 27.48 -3.37
C GLY A 242 -2.22 27.04 -3.45
N ALA A 243 -1.45 27.35 -2.40
CA ALA A 243 -0.04 26.95 -2.33
C ALA A 243 0.15 25.44 -2.29
N GLY A 244 1.26 24.96 -2.86
CA GLY A 244 1.63 23.55 -2.91
C GLY A 244 1.91 23.03 -4.31
N ALA A 245 2.29 21.77 -4.41
CA ALA A 245 2.53 21.11 -5.68
C ALA A 245 1.42 20.13 -6.04
N ARG A 246 1.26 19.93 -7.34
CA ARG A 246 0.46 18.86 -7.93
C ARG A 246 1.36 17.97 -8.77
N PHE A 247 1.63 16.77 -8.30
CA PHE A 247 2.24 15.71 -9.09
C PHE A 247 1.15 14.90 -9.77
N ARG A 248 1.32 14.64 -11.07
CA ARG A 248 0.34 13.89 -11.86
C ARG A 248 1.05 12.84 -12.71
N PHE A 249 0.74 11.58 -12.46
CA PHE A 249 1.09 10.46 -13.31
C PHE A 249 -0.14 10.03 -14.12
N GLU A 250 -0.01 9.91 -15.41
CA GLU A 250 -1.08 9.44 -16.29
C GLU A 250 -0.58 8.41 -17.28
N ALA A 251 -1.36 7.34 -17.48
CA ALA A 251 -1.09 6.31 -18.48
C ALA A 251 -2.38 5.68 -18.98
N GLN A 252 -2.30 4.94 -20.11
CA GLN A 252 -3.39 4.14 -20.62
C GLN A 252 -3.28 2.71 -20.14
N PHE A 253 -4.40 2.15 -19.65
CA PHE A 253 -4.47 0.78 -19.15
C PHE A 253 -5.59 0.00 -19.83
N GLY A 254 -5.48 -1.32 -19.89
CA GLY A 254 -6.60 -2.19 -20.19
C GLY A 254 -7.61 -2.18 -19.04
N ILE A 255 -8.89 -2.42 -19.30
CA ILE A 255 -9.89 -2.63 -18.25
C ILE A 255 -9.75 -4.04 -17.69
N ALA A 256 -9.69 -4.16 -16.37
CA ALA A 256 -9.97 -5.40 -15.68
C ALA A 256 -11.49 -5.56 -15.64
N GLY A 257 -12.04 -6.64 -16.20
CA GLY A 257 -13.48 -6.88 -16.18
C GLY A 257 -14.01 -6.92 -14.73
N ALA A 258 -14.45 -5.78 -14.24
CA ALA A 258 -14.88 -5.62 -12.84
C ALA A 258 -16.40 -5.63 -12.75
N ALA A 259 -16.90 -6.13 -11.60
CA ALA A 259 -18.28 -5.91 -11.21
C ALA A 259 -18.55 -4.41 -11.04
N PRO A 260 -19.76 -3.91 -11.37
CA PRO A 260 -20.08 -2.49 -11.17
C PRO A 260 -19.89 -2.12 -9.70
N ARG A 261 -19.17 -1.02 -9.46
CA ARG A 261 -18.95 -0.53 -8.09
C ARG A 261 -20.28 -0.25 -7.40
N SER A 262 -20.38 -0.69 -6.17
CA SER A 262 -21.56 -0.45 -5.33
C SER A 262 -21.80 1.06 -5.16
N ARG A 263 -23.06 1.51 -5.33
CA ARG A 263 -23.51 2.88 -5.15
C ARG A 263 -24.52 2.99 -3.99
N PRO A 264 -24.09 2.71 -2.76
CA PRO A 264 -24.99 2.59 -1.62
C PRO A 264 -25.68 3.91 -1.23
N LEU A 265 -25.10 5.06 -1.61
CA LEU A 265 -25.62 6.39 -1.29
C LEU A 265 -26.59 6.96 -2.35
N THR A 266 -27.06 6.13 -3.29
CA THR A 266 -28.02 6.59 -4.31
C THR A 266 -29.25 7.20 -3.66
N GLY A 267 -29.57 8.47 -4.02
CA GLY A 267 -30.68 9.23 -3.46
C GLY A 267 -30.40 9.87 -2.09
N GLN A 268 -29.20 9.76 -1.55
CA GLN A 268 -28.78 10.43 -0.32
C GLN A 268 -28.07 11.76 -0.64
N SER A 269 -28.37 12.79 0.16
CA SER A 269 -27.63 14.06 0.14
C SER A 269 -26.86 14.25 1.45
N VAL A 270 -25.67 14.86 1.33
CA VAL A 270 -24.76 15.07 2.44
C VAL A 270 -24.23 16.50 2.43
N GLN A 271 -24.22 17.15 3.58
CA GLN A 271 -23.54 18.43 3.78
C GLN A 271 -22.17 18.20 4.37
N ILE A 272 -21.15 18.93 3.90
CA ILE A 272 -19.79 18.84 4.40
C ILE A 272 -19.40 20.16 5.06
N MET A 273 -19.14 20.13 6.36
CA MET A 273 -18.64 21.26 7.15
C MET A 273 -17.16 21.04 7.46
N SER A 274 -16.30 21.66 6.71
CA SER A 274 -14.85 21.71 6.93
C SER A 274 -14.30 23.03 6.40
N ALA A 275 -13.29 23.60 7.05
CA ALA A 275 -12.54 24.74 6.55
C ALA A 275 -11.51 24.34 5.47
N ASP A 276 -11.11 23.06 5.44
CA ASP A 276 -10.12 22.54 4.49
C ASP A 276 -10.78 22.24 3.12
N PRO A 277 -10.44 22.97 2.05
CA PRO A 277 -10.98 22.73 0.71
C PRO A 277 -10.52 21.37 0.14
N MET A 278 -9.34 20.88 0.51
CA MET A 278 -8.82 19.58 0.05
C MET A 278 -9.63 18.43 0.65
N LEU A 279 -9.93 18.50 1.96
CA LEU A 279 -10.79 17.52 2.62
C LEU A 279 -12.21 17.53 2.05
N ARG A 280 -12.79 18.72 1.81
CA ARG A 280 -14.12 18.83 1.16
C ARG A 280 -14.12 18.16 -0.21
N ARG A 281 -13.12 18.42 -1.05
CA ARG A 281 -12.99 17.81 -2.38
C ARG A 281 -12.86 16.28 -2.28
N CYS A 282 -12.02 15.78 -1.38
CA CYS A 282 -11.85 14.34 -1.14
C CYS A 282 -13.17 13.66 -0.78
N ILE A 283 -13.90 14.23 0.19
CA ILE A 283 -15.19 13.68 0.64
C ILE A 283 -16.22 13.75 -0.47
N THR A 284 -16.30 14.86 -1.20
CA THR A 284 -17.20 15.01 -2.36
C THR A 284 -16.99 13.87 -3.36
N MET A 285 -15.75 13.63 -3.77
CA MET A 285 -15.44 12.53 -4.69
C MET A 285 -15.84 11.15 -4.13
N GLN A 286 -15.64 10.89 -2.84
CA GLN A 286 -16.03 9.61 -2.23
C GLN A 286 -17.55 9.45 -2.13
N VAL A 287 -18.29 10.51 -1.80
CA VAL A 287 -19.76 10.53 -1.74
C VAL A 287 -20.34 10.30 -3.14
N GLU A 288 -19.86 11.04 -4.15
CA GLU A 288 -20.28 10.88 -5.55
C GLU A 288 -19.94 9.50 -6.12
N ALA A 289 -18.75 8.97 -5.79
CA ALA A 289 -18.37 7.61 -6.18
C ALA A 289 -19.30 6.55 -5.55
N SER A 290 -19.88 6.85 -4.40
CA SER A 290 -20.89 6.02 -3.73
C SER A 290 -22.33 6.29 -4.22
N GLY A 291 -22.52 7.18 -5.20
CA GLY A 291 -23.83 7.52 -5.78
C GLY A 291 -24.61 8.58 -5.00
N GLY A 292 -24.01 9.20 -3.98
CA GLY A 292 -24.60 10.29 -3.21
C GLY A 292 -24.40 11.66 -3.86
N LEU A 293 -25.04 12.67 -3.28
CA LEU A 293 -24.92 14.08 -3.70
C LEU A 293 -24.39 14.92 -2.55
N VAL A 294 -23.52 15.88 -2.84
CA VAL A 294 -23.11 16.89 -1.85
C VAL A 294 -23.92 18.15 -2.08
N ALA A 295 -24.49 18.69 -1.02
CA ALA A 295 -25.35 19.89 -1.05
C ALA A 295 -25.02 20.82 0.13
N ASP A 296 -25.32 22.12 -0.03
CA ASP A 296 -25.14 23.12 1.04
C ASP A 296 -26.10 22.89 2.23
N LYS A 297 -27.21 22.22 2.00
CA LYS A 297 -28.16 21.79 3.03
C LYS A 297 -28.56 20.35 2.77
N ALA A 298 -28.34 19.49 3.75
CA ALA A 298 -28.71 18.09 3.69
C ALA A 298 -29.11 17.58 5.08
N GLU A 299 -29.81 16.45 5.12
CA GLU A 299 -30.24 15.84 6.38
C GLU A 299 -29.08 15.25 7.18
N VAL A 300 -28.05 14.75 6.50
CA VAL A 300 -26.83 14.23 7.12
C VAL A 300 -25.71 15.24 6.94
N VAL A 301 -25.06 15.59 8.04
CA VAL A 301 -23.96 16.58 8.07
C VAL A 301 -22.66 15.91 8.52
N LEU A 302 -21.65 15.97 7.69
CA LEU A 302 -20.27 15.58 8.03
C LEU A 302 -19.55 16.79 8.58
N VAL A 303 -19.05 16.70 9.80
CA VAL A 303 -18.44 17.82 10.52
C VAL A 303 -16.97 17.52 10.79
N ASP A 304 -16.10 18.40 10.35
CA ASP A 304 -14.67 18.29 10.66
C ASP A 304 -14.38 18.82 12.06
N HIS A 305 -13.70 18.00 12.89
CA HIS A 305 -13.29 18.43 14.23
C HIS A 305 -12.34 19.64 14.21
N ALA A 306 -11.57 19.82 13.12
CA ALA A 306 -10.71 20.98 12.97
C ALA A 306 -11.44 22.34 13.08
N LEU A 307 -12.76 22.37 12.90
CA LEU A 307 -13.60 23.57 13.13
C LEU A 307 -13.71 23.96 14.62
N ALA A 308 -13.35 23.07 15.53
CA ALA A 308 -13.46 23.31 16.98
C ALA A 308 -12.40 24.28 17.52
N GLY A 309 -11.30 24.50 16.79
CA GLY A 309 -10.15 25.26 17.30
C GLY A 309 -9.48 24.56 18.49
N ASP A 310 -8.75 25.35 19.30
CA ASP A 310 -7.95 24.82 20.43
C ASP A 310 -8.78 24.18 21.52
N GLY A 311 -9.05 22.87 21.42
CA GLY A 311 -9.65 22.05 22.47
C GLY A 311 -11.14 22.23 22.73
N ALA A 312 -11.81 23.10 21.97
CA ALA A 312 -13.26 23.26 22.03
C ALA A 312 -13.98 22.09 21.31
N ARG A 313 -15.27 21.95 21.56
CA ARG A 313 -16.11 21.02 20.79
C ARG A 313 -16.82 21.79 19.69
N VAL A 314 -16.96 21.16 18.52
CA VAL A 314 -17.85 21.68 17.51
C VAL A 314 -19.29 21.59 18.02
N PRO A 315 -20.09 22.66 17.97
CA PRO A 315 -21.52 22.60 18.28
C PRO A 315 -22.22 21.61 17.36
N LEU A 316 -23.24 20.95 17.87
CA LEU A 316 -24.07 20.02 17.10
C LEU A 316 -24.89 20.81 16.05
N PRO A 317 -24.59 20.70 14.75
CA PRO A 317 -25.30 21.48 13.73
C PRO A 317 -26.66 20.89 13.34
N SER A 318 -26.87 19.59 13.60
CA SER A 318 -28.05 18.83 13.24
C SER A 318 -28.10 17.55 14.07
N GLU A 319 -29.30 17.02 14.31
CA GLU A 319 -29.49 15.73 14.98
C GLU A 319 -28.79 14.57 14.26
N ARG A 320 -28.44 14.73 12.97
CA ARG A 320 -27.82 13.71 12.13
C ARG A 320 -26.38 14.06 11.73
N ALA A 321 -25.68 14.68 12.65
CA ALA A 321 -24.28 15.02 12.45
C ALA A 321 -23.35 13.84 12.74
N ILE A 322 -22.34 13.68 11.89
CA ILE A 322 -21.24 12.72 12.01
C ILE A 322 -19.95 13.52 12.14
N ILE A 323 -19.20 13.29 13.22
CA ILE A 323 -17.93 13.98 13.45
C ILE A 323 -16.77 13.23 12.77
N MET A 324 -15.88 13.96 12.12
CA MET A 324 -14.63 13.44 11.54
C MET A 324 -13.46 13.81 12.42
N LEU A 325 -12.71 12.83 12.87
CA LEU A 325 -11.64 12.95 13.86
C LEU A 325 -10.30 12.45 13.30
N LYS A 326 -9.21 13.03 13.75
CA LYS A 326 -7.86 12.44 13.56
C LYS A 326 -7.68 11.22 14.47
N PRO A 327 -6.75 10.30 14.16
CA PRO A 327 -6.43 9.17 15.04
C PRO A 327 -6.05 9.58 16.46
N SER A 328 -5.36 10.72 16.62
CA SER A 328 -4.99 11.29 17.91
C SER A 328 -6.17 11.83 18.73
N GLU A 329 -7.32 12.07 18.11
CA GLU A 329 -8.52 12.65 18.73
C GLU A 329 -9.56 11.58 19.14
N ARG A 330 -9.21 10.29 19.08
CA ARG A 330 -10.13 9.17 19.39
C ARG A 330 -10.75 9.23 20.76
N ASP A 331 -10.06 9.75 21.74
CA ASP A 331 -10.55 9.89 23.11
C ASP A 331 -11.79 10.81 23.19
N MET A 332 -11.99 11.68 22.19
CA MET A 332 -13.13 12.57 22.10
C MET A 332 -14.42 11.88 21.60
N ILE A 333 -14.35 10.66 21.05
CA ILE A 333 -15.51 9.93 20.51
C ILE A 333 -16.64 9.84 21.54
N ALA A 334 -16.33 9.41 22.76
CA ALA A 334 -17.32 9.26 23.83
C ALA A 334 -17.96 10.61 24.18
N SER A 335 -17.22 11.68 24.07
CA SER A 335 -17.65 13.05 24.33
C SER A 335 -18.61 13.55 23.26
N TYR A 336 -18.32 13.33 21.98
CA TYR A 336 -19.19 13.70 20.87
C TYR A 336 -20.48 12.88 20.83
N LYS A 337 -20.41 11.57 21.11
CA LYS A 337 -21.62 10.73 21.25
C LYS A 337 -22.57 11.25 22.34
N ARG A 338 -22.03 11.64 23.50
CA ARG A 338 -22.82 12.27 24.58
C ARG A 338 -23.36 13.64 24.19
N GLY A 339 -22.66 14.36 23.29
CA GLY A 339 -23.08 15.65 22.74
C GLY A 339 -24.15 15.55 21.66
N GLY A 340 -24.66 14.35 21.35
CA GLY A 340 -25.73 14.14 20.38
C GLY A 340 -25.31 13.83 18.95
N PHE A 341 -24.01 13.72 18.67
CA PHE A 341 -23.55 13.29 17.35
C PHE A 341 -23.96 11.85 17.06
N HIS A 342 -24.51 11.63 15.88
CA HIS A 342 -25.06 10.34 15.45
C HIS A 342 -24.00 9.28 15.19
N GLY A 343 -22.80 9.73 14.80
CA GLY A 343 -21.68 8.86 14.48
C GLY A 343 -20.34 9.60 14.47
N TYR A 344 -19.31 8.85 14.17
CA TYR A 344 -17.95 9.38 13.98
C TYR A 344 -17.27 8.65 12.84
N LEU A 345 -16.25 9.31 12.24
CA LEU A 345 -15.35 8.76 11.24
C LEU A 345 -13.91 9.11 11.65
N ILE A 346 -12.99 8.21 11.41
CA ILE A 346 -11.56 8.46 11.65
C ILE A 346 -10.85 8.66 10.31
N LYS A 347 -10.06 9.74 10.22
CA LYS A 347 -9.23 10.04 9.04
C LYS A 347 -7.99 9.13 9.00
N PRO A 348 -7.51 8.68 7.82
CA PRO A 348 -8.08 8.89 6.49
C PRO A 348 -9.40 8.14 6.31
N LEU A 349 -10.37 8.80 5.66
CA LEU A 349 -11.71 8.24 5.51
C LEU A 349 -11.70 7.06 4.54
N ARG A 350 -12.42 5.99 4.91
CA ARG A 350 -12.70 4.84 4.04
C ARG A 350 -14.07 5.01 3.42
N ARG A 351 -14.19 4.79 2.12
CA ARG A 351 -15.45 5.00 1.39
C ARG A 351 -16.59 4.13 1.93
N GLU A 352 -16.30 2.87 2.26
CA GLU A 352 -17.29 1.97 2.84
C GLU A 352 -17.78 2.48 4.20
N SER A 353 -16.87 2.83 5.11
CA SER A 353 -17.23 3.37 6.44
C SER A 353 -17.99 4.69 6.33
N LEU A 354 -17.60 5.56 5.39
CA LEU A 354 -18.30 6.81 5.10
C LEU A 354 -19.75 6.53 4.67
N ALA A 355 -19.94 5.63 3.70
CA ALA A 355 -21.26 5.28 3.20
C ALA A 355 -22.15 4.62 4.27
N GLU A 356 -21.61 3.69 5.04
CA GLU A 356 -22.35 3.04 6.14
C GLU A 356 -22.81 4.04 7.20
N ARG A 357 -21.93 4.95 7.63
CA ARG A 357 -22.29 5.96 8.64
C ARG A 357 -23.35 6.92 8.13
N ILE A 358 -23.26 7.34 6.88
CA ILE A 358 -24.28 8.19 6.25
C ILE A 358 -25.62 7.46 6.21
N LEU A 359 -25.66 6.18 5.78
CA LEU A 359 -26.90 5.39 5.72
C LEU A 359 -27.52 5.17 7.09
N VAL A 360 -26.72 4.90 8.13
CA VAL A 360 -27.22 4.75 9.51
C VAL A 360 -27.81 6.07 10.03
N ALA A 361 -27.26 7.21 9.64
CA ALA A 361 -27.77 8.52 10.01
C ALA A 361 -28.99 8.96 9.18
N ALA A 362 -29.21 8.39 7.98
CA ALA A 362 -30.27 8.79 7.06
C ALA A 362 -31.66 8.35 7.55
N PRO A 363 -32.75 9.16 7.33
CA PRO A 363 -34.09 8.89 7.89
C PRO A 363 -34.88 7.75 7.24
N ARG A 364 -34.46 7.29 6.06
CA ARG A 364 -35.16 6.29 5.24
C ARG A 364 -34.33 5.05 4.94
N ALA A 365 -33.52 4.58 5.88
CA ALA A 365 -32.84 3.31 5.72
C ALA A 365 -33.81 2.13 5.82
N VAL A 366 -34.50 1.80 4.73
CA VAL A 366 -34.99 0.43 4.51
C VAL A 366 -33.77 -0.38 4.10
N VAL A 367 -32.85 -0.58 5.01
CA VAL A 367 -31.69 -1.43 4.79
C VAL A 367 -31.92 -2.69 5.62
N ALA A 368 -31.92 -3.84 4.93
CA ALA A 368 -31.73 -5.12 5.60
C ALA A 368 -30.54 -4.99 6.58
N PRO A 369 -30.55 -5.62 7.75
CA PRO A 369 -29.55 -5.42 8.77
C PRO A 369 -28.18 -5.78 8.16
N LEU A 370 -27.46 -4.74 7.69
CA LEU A 370 -26.06 -4.82 7.40
C LEU A 370 -25.40 -5.28 8.71
N SER A 371 -24.73 -6.40 8.62
CA SER A 371 -24.15 -7.05 9.79
C SER A 371 -23.30 -6.04 10.58
N ILE A 372 -23.62 -5.88 11.85
CA ILE A 372 -22.97 -5.00 12.84
C ILE A 372 -21.43 -5.14 12.90
N ARG A 373 -20.87 -6.06 12.11
CA ARG A 373 -19.44 -6.40 12.07
C ARG A 373 -18.51 -5.27 11.60
N HIS A 374 -18.98 -4.29 10.81
CA HIS A 374 -18.15 -3.21 10.29
C HIS A 374 -18.13 -1.94 11.15
N LEU A 375 -19.01 -1.81 12.13
CA LEU A 375 -19.03 -0.66 13.04
C LEU A 375 -17.80 -0.59 13.98
N GLU A 376 -17.02 -1.66 14.04
CA GLU A 376 -15.78 -1.72 14.84
C GLU A 376 -14.49 -1.50 14.02
N ASP A 377 -14.60 -1.40 12.69
CA ASP A 377 -13.44 -1.40 11.78
C ASP A 377 -12.69 -0.05 11.76
N ASP A 378 -13.29 1.03 12.25
CA ASP A 378 -12.60 2.31 12.52
C ASP A 378 -11.73 2.27 13.80
N ARG A 379 -11.83 1.21 14.56
CA ARG A 379 -10.80 0.85 15.51
C ARG A 379 -9.76 0.05 14.71
N LEU A 380 -8.53 0.53 14.67
CA LEU A 380 -7.40 -0.39 14.71
C LEU A 380 -7.56 -1.14 16.04
N ALA A 381 -8.46 -2.11 16.06
CA ALA A 381 -8.54 -3.04 17.15
C ALA A 381 -7.13 -3.64 17.17
N VAL A 382 -6.41 -3.38 18.25
CA VAL A 382 -5.32 -4.25 18.66
C VAL A 382 -6.03 -5.59 18.86
N GLY A 383 -6.12 -6.35 17.76
CA GLY A 383 -6.75 -7.65 17.75
C GLY A 383 -5.90 -8.51 18.64
N SER A 384 -6.36 -8.73 19.86
CA SER A 384 -5.75 -9.71 20.72
C SER A 384 -6.06 -11.08 20.12
N PHE A 385 -5.12 -11.63 19.36
CA PHE A 385 -5.18 -13.00 18.82
C PHE A 385 -4.83 -14.03 19.91
N LYS A 386 -5.35 -13.80 21.14
CA LYS A 386 -5.11 -14.70 22.29
C LYS A 386 -5.56 -16.11 21.97
N GLY A 387 -4.63 -17.05 22.12
CA GLY A 387 -4.89 -18.47 21.93
C GLY A 387 -4.83 -18.96 20.50
N VAL A 388 -4.59 -18.11 19.51
CA VAL A 388 -4.31 -18.52 18.13
C VAL A 388 -2.98 -19.26 18.09
N ARG A 389 -3.01 -20.52 17.63
CA ARG A 389 -1.83 -21.39 17.52
C ARG A 389 -1.20 -21.20 16.15
N VAL A 390 0.01 -20.71 16.14
CA VAL A 390 0.77 -20.38 14.95
C VAL A 390 1.98 -21.30 14.83
N LEU A 391 2.15 -21.92 13.66
CA LEU A 391 3.42 -22.52 13.27
C LEU A 391 4.19 -21.51 12.42
N LEU A 392 5.36 -21.13 12.87
CA LEU A 392 6.27 -20.23 12.16
C LEU A 392 7.46 -21.04 11.64
N VAL A 393 7.59 -21.16 10.33
CA VAL A 393 8.68 -21.88 9.67
C VAL A 393 9.62 -20.89 9.02
N GLU A 394 10.84 -20.79 9.55
CA GLU A 394 11.84 -19.80 9.15
C GLU A 394 13.23 -20.34 9.52
N ASP A 395 14.15 -20.41 8.56
CA ASP A 395 15.51 -20.94 8.74
C ASP A 395 16.49 -19.94 9.33
N ASN A 396 16.22 -18.64 9.12
CA ASN A 396 17.06 -17.58 9.67
C ASN A 396 16.72 -17.34 11.15
N PRO A 397 17.65 -17.55 12.10
CA PRO A 397 17.37 -17.39 13.53
C PRO A 397 16.93 -15.99 13.92
N VAL A 398 17.44 -14.95 13.24
CA VAL A 398 17.06 -13.54 13.50
C VAL A 398 15.64 -13.28 12.97
N GLY A 399 15.33 -13.74 11.75
CA GLY A 399 13.98 -13.67 11.16
C GLY A 399 12.96 -14.41 12.02
N GLN A 400 13.30 -15.63 12.45
CA GLN A 400 12.46 -16.44 13.32
C GLN A 400 12.18 -15.75 14.68
N LEU A 401 13.23 -15.18 15.30
CA LEU A 401 13.07 -14.48 16.58
C LEU A 401 12.20 -13.23 16.44
N LEU A 402 12.39 -12.45 15.36
CA LEU A 402 11.59 -11.26 15.07
C LEU A 402 10.12 -11.61 14.85
N ALA A 403 9.83 -12.53 13.93
CA ALA A 403 8.47 -12.94 13.61
C ALA A 403 7.77 -13.56 14.84
N LYS A 404 8.46 -14.43 15.59
CA LYS A 404 7.96 -15.02 16.84
C LYS A 404 7.61 -13.94 17.87
N THR A 405 8.45 -12.91 18.00
CA THR A 405 8.22 -11.81 18.94
C THR A 405 7.01 -10.97 18.54
N LEU A 406 6.85 -10.66 17.24
CA LEU A 406 5.68 -9.96 16.71
C LEU A 406 4.39 -10.74 16.97
N LEU A 407 4.36 -12.01 16.62
CA LEU A 407 3.20 -12.89 16.81
C LEU A 407 2.82 -13.06 18.30
N ARG A 408 3.81 -13.23 19.18
CA ARG A 408 3.56 -13.32 20.64
C ARG A 408 3.00 -12.04 21.21
N ARG A 409 3.44 -10.90 20.72
CA ARG A 409 2.91 -9.58 21.13
C ARG A 409 1.42 -9.45 20.77
N GLU A 410 1.00 -10.03 19.66
CA GLU A 410 -0.41 -10.07 19.27
C GLU A 410 -1.22 -11.12 20.05
N GLY A 411 -0.60 -11.85 20.97
CA GLY A 411 -1.24 -12.84 21.85
C GLY A 411 -1.23 -14.28 21.30
N CYS A 412 -0.55 -14.53 20.19
CA CYS A 412 -0.48 -15.85 19.58
C CYS A 412 0.42 -16.83 20.38
N MET A 413 0.05 -18.10 20.34
CA MET A 413 0.89 -19.21 20.80
C MET A 413 1.73 -19.70 19.63
N VAL A 414 3.04 -19.42 19.65
CA VAL A 414 3.93 -19.66 18.51
C VAL A 414 4.85 -20.84 18.75
N GLN A 415 4.73 -21.86 17.91
CA GLN A 415 5.72 -22.91 17.73
C GLN A 415 6.57 -22.58 16.49
N THR A 416 7.87 -22.87 16.55
CA THR A 416 8.81 -22.59 15.45
C THR A 416 9.36 -23.88 14.88
N ALA A 417 9.65 -23.88 13.58
CA ALA A 417 10.38 -24.89 12.84
C ALA A 417 11.45 -24.21 11.98
N ALA A 418 12.59 -24.87 11.79
CA ALA A 418 13.72 -24.30 11.04
C ALA A 418 13.72 -24.69 9.56
N ASP A 419 12.90 -25.64 9.14
CA ASP A 419 12.74 -26.08 7.75
C ASP A 419 11.42 -26.82 7.51
N GLY A 420 11.21 -27.26 6.26
CA GLY A 420 10.00 -27.97 5.87
C GLY A 420 9.83 -29.33 6.52
N HIS A 421 10.90 -30.07 6.88
CA HIS A 421 10.80 -31.34 7.57
C HIS A 421 10.28 -31.18 9.00
N GLU A 422 10.86 -30.23 9.74
CA GLU A 422 10.40 -29.88 11.09
C GLU A 422 8.94 -29.36 11.07
N ALA A 423 8.57 -28.60 10.02
CA ALA A 423 7.20 -28.13 9.83
C ALA A 423 6.20 -29.29 9.66
N LEU A 424 6.53 -30.29 8.85
CA LEU A 424 5.70 -31.49 8.67
C LEU A 424 5.54 -32.29 9.95
N GLU A 425 6.62 -32.46 10.71
CA GLU A 425 6.60 -33.18 11.99
C GLU A 425 5.78 -32.42 13.04
N ALA A 426 5.94 -31.12 13.13
CA ALA A 426 5.14 -30.26 14.00
C ALA A 426 3.64 -30.33 13.65
N ALA A 427 3.29 -30.30 12.37
CA ALA A 427 1.90 -30.38 11.92
C ALA A 427 1.25 -31.77 12.15
N ARG A 428 2.04 -32.86 12.19
CA ARG A 428 1.55 -34.19 12.54
C ARG A 428 1.18 -34.32 14.01
N THR A 429 1.92 -33.66 14.88
CA THR A 429 1.79 -33.79 16.34
C THR A 429 0.88 -32.72 16.95
N ASN A 430 0.73 -31.58 16.31
CA ASN A 430 -0.02 -30.43 16.83
C ASN A 430 -0.98 -29.87 15.81
N LEU A 431 -2.09 -29.32 16.30
CA LEU A 431 -3.03 -28.57 15.48
C LEU A 431 -2.66 -27.08 15.50
N PHE A 432 -2.60 -26.44 14.35
CA PHE A 432 -2.37 -25.01 14.19
C PHE A 432 -3.58 -24.36 13.54
N ASP A 433 -3.79 -23.09 13.87
CA ASP A 433 -4.86 -22.27 13.29
C ASP A 433 -4.36 -21.55 12.02
N ILE A 434 -3.03 -21.34 11.91
CA ILE A 434 -2.36 -20.75 10.75
C ILE A 434 -0.88 -21.19 10.72
N ILE A 435 -0.31 -21.29 9.52
CA ILE A 435 1.11 -21.59 9.29
C ILE A 435 1.71 -20.43 8.50
N PHE A 436 2.77 -19.79 9.01
CA PHE A 436 3.63 -18.88 8.26
C PHE A 436 4.85 -19.65 7.78
N MET A 437 5.05 -19.73 6.46
CA MET A 437 6.02 -20.60 5.82
C MET A 437 7.01 -19.81 4.98
N ASP A 438 8.29 -19.83 5.34
CA ASP A 438 9.32 -19.28 4.46
C ASP A 438 9.40 -20.06 3.15
N MET A 439 9.53 -19.37 2.05
CA MET A 439 9.64 -19.95 0.71
C MET A 439 10.98 -20.67 0.50
N ARG A 440 12.06 -20.09 1.03
CA ARG A 440 13.43 -20.58 0.79
C ARG A 440 14.08 -21.03 2.09
N MET A 441 14.25 -22.32 2.25
CA MET A 441 14.88 -22.94 3.42
C MET A 441 15.77 -24.10 2.98
N PRO A 442 16.83 -24.41 3.75
CA PRO A 442 17.65 -25.58 3.49
C PRO A 442 16.87 -26.89 3.72
N ARG A 443 17.37 -27.99 3.19
CA ARG A 443 16.82 -29.36 3.30
C ARG A 443 15.47 -29.53 2.61
N MET A 444 14.43 -28.78 2.98
CA MET A 444 13.12 -28.77 2.33
C MET A 444 12.58 -27.35 2.30
N ASP A 445 12.32 -26.86 1.09
CA ASP A 445 11.75 -25.53 0.84
C ASP A 445 10.25 -25.44 1.19
N GLY A 446 9.73 -24.21 1.32
CA GLY A 446 8.34 -24.00 1.74
C GLY A 446 7.32 -24.46 0.70
N VAL A 447 7.64 -24.43 -0.59
CA VAL A 447 6.77 -24.91 -1.68
C VAL A 447 6.57 -26.41 -1.56
N THR A 448 7.67 -27.15 -1.40
CA THR A 448 7.65 -28.62 -1.22
C THR A 448 6.96 -29.01 0.08
N ALA A 449 7.25 -28.32 1.18
CA ALA A 449 6.60 -28.56 2.47
C ALA A 449 5.08 -28.33 2.39
N SER A 450 4.63 -27.27 1.73
CA SER A 450 3.21 -26.96 1.58
C SER A 450 2.48 -28.00 0.74
N ARG A 451 3.06 -28.45 -0.38
CA ARG A 451 2.49 -29.56 -1.18
C ARG A 451 2.34 -30.85 -0.34
N GLN A 452 3.34 -31.18 0.47
CA GLN A 452 3.27 -32.37 1.32
C GLN A 452 2.24 -32.20 2.44
N LEU A 453 2.11 -31.03 3.07
CA LEU A 453 1.05 -30.77 4.04
C LEU A 453 -0.34 -30.95 3.41
N ARG A 454 -0.55 -30.46 2.19
CA ARG A 454 -1.82 -30.64 1.46
C ARG A 454 -2.06 -32.09 1.08
N ALA A 455 -1.04 -32.82 0.65
CA ALA A 455 -1.13 -34.26 0.34
C ALA A 455 -1.46 -35.12 1.59
N LEU A 456 -1.04 -34.67 2.78
CA LEU A 456 -1.39 -35.29 4.07
C LEU A 456 -2.78 -34.87 4.59
N GLY A 457 -3.54 -34.06 3.84
CA GLY A 457 -4.90 -33.66 4.19
C GLY A 457 -4.99 -32.45 5.13
N HIS A 458 -3.89 -31.75 5.42
CA HIS A 458 -3.94 -30.53 6.24
C HIS A 458 -4.63 -29.39 5.50
N SER A 459 -5.73 -28.89 6.05
CA SER A 459 -6.50 -27.74 5.54
C SER A 459 -6.12 -26.41 6.21
N THR A 460 -5.21 -26.42 7.19
CA THR A 460 -4.73 -25.23 7.89
C THR A 460 -4.26 -24.17 6.89
N PRO A 461 -4.68 -22.90 7.01
CA PRO A 461 -4.18 -21.84 6.16
C PRO A 461 -2.66 -21.71 6.20
N ILE A 462 -2.02 -21.68 5.03
CA ILE A 462 -0.57 -21.49 4.88
C ILE A 462 -0.34 -20.15 4.22
N VAL A 463 0.41 -19.29 4.87
CA VAL A 463 0.80 -17.96 4.38
C VAL A 463 2.29 -17.97 4.09
N ALA A 464 2.67 -17.74 2.83
CA ALA A 464 4.06 -17.67 2.42
C ALA A 464 4.77 -16.45 3.02
N LEU A 465 6.03 -16.61 3.42
CA LEU A 465 6.93 -15.52 3.75
C LEU A 465 7.94 -15.39 2.60
N THR A 466 7.86 -14.31 1.82
CA THR A 466 8.69 -14.14 0.62
C THR A 466 9.65 -12.97 0.78
N ALA A 467 10.85 -13.08 0.21
CA ALA A 467 11.78 -11.95 0.14
C ALA A 467 11.35 -10.90 -0.91
N ASN A 468 10.50 -11.30 -1.87
CA ASN A 468 10.04 -10.46 -2.97
C ASN A 468 8.57 -10.74 -3.28
N ALA A 469 7.82 -9.71 -3.70
CA ALA A 469 6.43 -9.81 -4.15
C ALA A 469 6.32 -10.10 -5.65
N TYR A 470 7.21 -10.94 -6.24
CA TYR A 470 7.10 -11.24 -7.66
C TYR A 470 5.96 -12.22 -7.96
N ALA A 471 5.34 -12.04 -9.11
CA ALA A 471 4.23 -12.86 -9.58
C ALA A 471 4.58 -14.34 -9.73
N GLU A 472 5.83 -14.66 -10.10
CA GLU A 472 6.33 -16.04 -10.18
C GLU A 472 6.31 -16.73 -8.81
N ASP A 473 6.72 -16.04 -7.76
CA ASP A 473 6.70 -16.56 -6.39
C ASP A 473 5.25 -16.76 -5.92
N ARG A 474 4.33 -15.85 -6.29
CA ARG A 474 2.91 -15.95 -5.98
C ARG A 474 2.23 -17.14 -6.69
N ALA A 475 2.50 -17.33 -7.97
CA ALA A 475 1.96 -18.46 -8.72
C ALA A 475 2.43 -19.78 -8.11
N ALA A 476 3.73 -19.92 -7.80
CA ALA A 476 4.30 -21.09 -7.16
C ALA A 476 3.68 -21.35 -5.76
N CYS A 477 3.38 -20.30 -4.98
CA CYS A 477 2.68 -20.41 -3.70
C CYS A 477 1.28 -21.00 -3.87
N LEU A 478 0.48 -20.45 -4.79
CA LEU A 478 -0.89 -20.90 -5.03
C LEU A 478 -0.94 -22.34 -5.56
N GLU A 479 -0.06 -22.69 -6.51
CA GLU A 479 0.08 -24.05 -7.04
C GLU A 479 0.52 -25.06 -5.97
N ALA A 480 1.29 -24.61 -4.97
CA ALA A 480 1.66 -25.41 -3.82
C ALA A 480 0.53 -25.57 -2.78
N GLY A 481 -0.62 -24.91 -2.99
CA GLY A 481 -1.76 -24.94 -2.07
C GLY A 481 -1.62 -23.96 -0.89
N MET A 482 -0.77 -22.94 -0.98
CA MET A 482 -0.73 -21.84 -0.02
C MET A 482 -1.93 -20.90 -0.23
N ASN A 483 -2.35 -20.20 0.81
CA ASN A 483 -3.56 -19.38 0.82
C ASN A 483 -3.29 -17.89 0.61
N ASP A 484 -2.08 -17.42 1.01
CA ASP A 484 -1.71 -16.01 0.99
C ASP A 484 -0.18 -15.86 1.05
N HIS A 485 0.32 -14.63 0.93
CA HIS A 485 1.75 -14.35 1.08
C HIS A 485 1.97 -13.03 1.81
N LEU A 486 3.10 -12.92 2.54
CA LEU A 486 3.62 -11.71 3.16
C LEU A 486 5.07 -11.51 2.73
N THR A 487 5.44 -10.27 2.47
CA THR A 487 6.82 -9.91 2.13
C THR A 487 7.67 -9.70 3.38
N LYS A 488 8.92 -10.13 3.33
CA LYS A 488 9.93 -9.82 4.34
C LYS A 488 10.59 -8.46 4.03
N PRO A 489 10.87 -7.61 5.04
CA PRO A 489 10.68 -7.83 6.47
C PRO A 489 9.20 -7.79 6.88
N LEU A 490 8.82 -8.63 7.86
CA LEU A 490 7.44 -8.71 8.32
C LEU A 490 7.02 -7.44 9.05
N GLU A 491 6.07 -6.74 8.46
CA GLU A 491 5.42 -5.58 9.08
C GLU A 491 4.28 -6.04 9.99
N ILE A 492 4.12 -5.37 11.13
CA ILE A 492 3.15 -5.76 12.15
C ILE A 492 1.72 -5.66 11.63
N ASP A 493 1.42 -4.65 10.82
CA ASP A 493 0.06 -4.43 10.31
C ASP A 493 -0.31 -5.43 9.21
N ALA A 494 0.63 -5.80 8.33
CA ALA A 494 0.46 -6.86 7.36
C ALA A 494 0.23 -8.23 8.05
N LEU A 495 0.98 -8.48 9.13
CA LEU A 495 0.82 -9.68 9.95
C LEU A 495 -0.55 -9.73 10.65
N ARG A 496 -1.03 -8.62 11.21
CA ARG A 496 -2.36 -8.49 11.81
C ARG A 496 -3.48 -8.73 10.81
N MET A 497 -3.38 -8.12 9.63
CA MET A 497 -4.37 -8.32 8.56
C MET A 497 -4.44 -9.80 8.13
N SER A 498 -3.29 -10.44 7.99
CA SER A 498 -3.22 -11.87 7.65
C SER A 498 -3.84 -12.75 8.75
N LEU A 499 -3.49 -12.49 10.02
CA LEU A 499 -4.09 -13.18 11.16
C LEU A 499 -5.61 -12.98 11.20
N ALA A 500 -6.10 -11.74 11.05
CA ALA A 500 -7.53 -11.44 11.04
C ALA A 500 -8.26 -12.15 9.89
N ARG A 501 -7.67 -12.18 8.69
CA ARG A 501 -8.25 -12.83 7.51
C ARG A 501 -8.39 -14.34 7.70
N TRP A 502 -7.39 -14.99 8.27
CA TRP A 502 -7.29 -16.44 8.26
C TRP A 502 -7.66 -17.13 9.58
N THR A 503 -7.73 -16.39 10.71
CA THR A 503 -8.06 -16.97 12.03
C THR A 503 -9.41 -16.51 12.61
N ASN A 504 -10.02 -15.42 12.09
CA ASN A 504 -11.34 -14.99 12.55
C ASN A 504 -12.45 -15.94 12.07
N GLY A 505 -13.20 -16.45 13.02
CA GLY A 505 -14.14 -17.57 13.06
C GLY A 505 -15.21 -17.78 11.97
N ASN A 506 -15.10 -17.18 10.78
CA ASN A 506 -16.00 -17.49 9.67
C ASN A 506 -15.54 -18.72 8.83
N ASN A 507 -14.30 -19.15 8.96
CA ASN A 507 -13.82 -20.38 8.29
C ASN A 507 -14.00 -21.65 9.14
N ARG A 508 -14.16 -21.54 10.46
CA ARG A 508 -14.47 -22.71 11.31
C ARG A 508 -15.85 -23.33 10.99
N ALA A 509 -16.83 -22.52 10.62
CA ALA A 509 -18.19 -22.99 10.31
C ALA A 509 -18.32 -23.69 8.95
N LYS A 510 -17.41 -23.42 8.00
CA LYS A 510 -17.41 -24.10 6.68
C LYS A 510 -16.65 -25.42 6.65
N LEU A 511 -15.73 -25.64 7.59
CA LEU A 511 -14.96 -26.89 7.71
C LEU A 511 -15.68 -27.97 8.53
N THR A 512 -16.66 -27.61 9.37
CA THR A 512 -17.48 -28.56 10.14
C THR A 512 -18.77 -28.97 9.43
N ALA A 513 -19.11 -28.36 8.30
CA ALA A 513 -20.32 -28.69 7.54
C ALA A 513 -20.06 -29.68 6.37
N ASN A 514 -18.83 -30.15 6.19
CA ASN A 514 -18.44 -31.12 5.15
C ASN A 514 -17.79 -32.40 5.75
N ASN A 515 -18.16 -32.78 6.96
CA ASN A 515 -17.94 -34.11 7.50
C ASN A 515 -19.27 -34.81 7.75
#